data_f95bf42dfef047a8990d8b8b01515a1f
#
_entry.id   f95bf42dfef047a8990d8b8b01515a1f
#
_cell.length_a   1.000
_cell.length_b   1.000
_cell.length_c   1.000
_cell.angle_alpha   90.00
_cell.angle_beta   90.00
_cell.angle_gamma   90.00
#
_symmetry.space_group_name_H-M   'P 1'
#
loop_
_entity.id
_entity.type
_entity.pdbx_description
1 polymer ?
#
loop_
_entity_poly.entity_id
_entity_poly.type
_entity_poly.pdbx_seq_one_letter_code
_entity_poly.pdbx_strand_id
1 'polypeptide(L)'
;MIASKKVRYPDLRKVEIYVLDDGDREEIALIAKELNVKYIRRDNNENAKAGNLNNALKETKGNLVVTLDADMVPRVDFLEKTVGYFEDSKMGFIQAPQTFFNNDPYQFNFFSEKNLNNDQDFFMRRIENQKDIYNSVMYIGSNAVFRRAALESIGGFSTGVITEDLATGMFIQAKGWKTRFVNKNLASGLAPENFSDLIKQRDRWSRGNIQVARKWLPLKIKGLNKVQKLLYMDGIHYWFSGIYKMIFMLAPLWFVLFGFYSLNARFSGILTFWLPSFIASQLAFNRVSQGTQSILLTNIYETVMAPFISYSVISDAVLKSKKGFTVTNKGYNTNKKYYNWRLSLPLLIILFFSIIALCKSIFVIFNILPFESGKDAIYINAFWLLYNVFILIFAVLVPFERPRFRKSERFLSSKEAQLLDKESHLIIDCKVMDWNELGAGITIECNNKIELKEEQKIILSVNGYELESVIRRIIPKKGGTNIGLIFTSLNYEQYAYLITQTYAVASSELPIREEKGNNIGKLLFDIFKGHFILKKK
;
A
#
# COMPACT_ATOMS: atom_id res chain seq x y z
N MET A 1 2.97 -17.50 9.93
CA MET A 1 3.63 -18.55 10.74
C MET A 1 4.76 -19.26 9.98
N ILE A 2 4.51 -19.98 8.86
CA ILE A 2 5.54 -20.74 8.12
C ILE A 2 6.76 -19.88 7.76
N ALA A 3 6.55 -18.71 7.13
CA ALA A 3 7.66 -17.84 6.75
C ALA A 3 8.45 -17.32 7.96
N SER A 4 7.78 -17.04 9.07
CA SER A 4 8.46 -16.61 10.31
C SER A 4 9.38 -17.70 10.86
N LYS A 5 9.02 -18.98 10.71
CA LYS A 5 9.89 -20.12 11.08
C LYS A 5 11.09 -20.30 10.15
N LYS A 6 11.05 -19.75 8.94
CA LYS A 6 12.13 -19.85 7.95
C LYS A 6 13.09 -18.65 8.01
N VAL A 7 12.86 -17.70 8.92
CA VAL A 7 13.78 -16.58 9.14
C VAL A 7 15.11 -17.11 9.68
N ARG A 8 16.20 -16.64 9.09
CA ARG A 8 17.56 -17.06 9.48
C ARG A 8 18.07 -16.26 10.65
N TYR A 9 18.67 -16.96 11.60
CA TYR A 9 19.39 -16.39 12.73
C TYR A 9 20.47 -17.38 13.18
N PRO A 10 21.66 -16.94 13.65
CA PRO A 10 22.77 -17.83 14.00
C PRO A 10 22.42 -18.89 15.06
N ASP A 11 21.59 -18.54 16.02
CA ASP A 11 21.09 -19.48 17.04
C ASP A 11 19.54 -19.37 17.14
N LEU A 12 18.85 -20.25 16.44
CA LEU A 12 17.39 -20.28 16.40
C LEU A 12 16.74 -20.58 17.77
N ARG A 13 17.46 -21.12 18.74
CA ARG A 13 16.95 -21.33 20.11
C ARG A 13 16.67 -20.00 20.82
N LYS A 14 17.25 -18.90 20.33
CA LYS A 14 17.02 -17.53 20.82
C LYS A 14 15.83 -16.83 20.13
N VAL A 15 15.19 -17.49 19.17
CA VAL A 15 14.07 -16.94 18.42
C VAL A 15 12.78 -17.66 18.81
N GLU A 16 11.87 -16.93 19.43
CA GLU A 16 10.55 -17.43 19.77
C GLU A 16 9.49 -16.75 18.91
N ILE A 17 8.56 -17.53 18.39
CA ILE A 17 7.48 -17.04 17.52
C ILE A 17 6.16 -17.21 18.26
N TYR A 18 5.37 -16.14 18.29
CA TYR A 18 4.09 -16.08 18.95
C TYR A 18 3.00 -15.66 17.96
N VAL A 19 1.87 -16.35 18.00
CA VAL A 19 0.62 -15.89 17.35
C VAL A 19 -0.26 -15.29 18.42
N LEU A 20 -0.66 -14.03 18.21
CA LEU A 20 -1.52 -13.29 19.11
C LEU A 20 -2.91 -13.23 18.47
N ASP A 21 -3.88 -13.97 19.02
CA ASP A 21 -5.22 -14.08 18.44
C ASP A 21 -6.30 -13.48 19.34
N ASP A 22 -6.84 -12.34 18.91
CA ASP A 22 -7.99 -11.68 19.55
C ASP A 22 -9.35 -12.33 19.17
N GLY A 23 -9.34 -13.24 18.21
CA GLY A 23 -10.54 -13.92 17.71
C GLY A 23 -10.87 -15.21 18.45
N ASP A 24 -10.00 -15.68 19.36
CA ASP A 24 -10.12 -16.94 20.11
C ASP A 24 -10.50 -18.14 19.20
N ARG A 25 -9.76 -18.29 18.09
CA ARG A 25 -10.06 -19.24 17.04
C ARG A 25 -9.30 -20.55 17.27
N GLU A 26 -10.05 -21.61 17.58
CA GLU A 26 -9.47 -22.93 17.82
C GLU A 26 -8.65 -23.45 16.63
N GLU A 27 -9.10 -23.20 15.41
CA GLU A 27 -8.38 -23.55 14.19
C GLU A 27 -6.99 -22.93 14.11
N ILE A 28 -6.84 -21.66 14.56
CA ILE A 28 -5.53 -20.98 14.60
C ILE A 28 -4.64 -21.56 15.69
N ALA A 29 -5.22 -21.92 16.83
CA ALA A 29 -4.50 -22.59 17.93
C ALA A 29 -3.96 -23.96 17.48
N LEU A 30 -4.76 -24.74 16.77
CA LEU A 30 -4.35 -26.04 16.20
C LEU A 30 -3.21 -25.89 15.19
N ILE A 31 -3.33 -24.96 14.24
CA ILE A 31 -2.25 -24.67 13.27
C ILE A 31 -0.97 -24.20 13.99
N ALA A 32 -1.09 -23.35 15.01
CA ALA A 32 0.07 -22.93 15.78
C ALA A 32 0.75 -24.10 16.48
N LYS A 33 -0.02 -25.02 17.04
CA LYS A 33 0.47 -26.25 17.68
C LYS A 33 1.19 -27.15 16.66
N GLU A 34 0.58 -27.43 15.51
CA GLU A 34 1.19 -28.21 14.43
C GLU A 34 2.52 -27.62 13.94
N LEU A 35 2.56 -26.29 13.86
CA LEU A 35 3.75 -25.54 13.46
C LEU A 35 4.77 -25.37 14.60
N ASN A 36 4.51 -25.86 15.79
CA ASN A 36 5.32 -25.59 16.98
C ASN A 36 5.60 -24.08 17.16
N VAL A 37 4.52 -23.27 17.09
CA VAL A 37 4.51 -21.83 17.32
C VAL A 37 3.70 -21.57 18.58
N LYS A 38 4.14 -20.68 19.43
CA LYS A 38 3.44 -20.34 20.68
C LYS A 38 2.18 -19.53 20.36
N TYR A 39 1.07 -19.86 21.01
CA TYR A 39 -0.22 -19.22 20.83
C TYR A 39 -0.60 -18.47 22.10
N ILE A 40 -0.94 -17.19 21.97
CA ILE A 40 -1.38 -16.33 23.06
C ILE A 40 -2.77 -15.79 22.71
N ARG A 41 -3.69 -15.94 23.63
CA ARG A 41 -5.03 -15.33 23.60
C ARG A 41 -5.23 -14.49 24.85
N ARG A 42 -6.28 -13.69 24.88
CA ARG A 42 -6.69 -12.88 26.03
C ARG A 42 -8.20 -12.90 26.18
N ASP A 43 -8.70 -12.62 27.39
CA ASP A 43 -10.12 -12.71 27.73
C ASP A 43 -10.94 -11.52 27.19
N ASN A 44 -10.30 -10.43 26.79
CA ASN A 44 -10.96 -9.24 26.27
C ASN A 44 -10.21 -8.66 25.07
N ASN A 45 -10.90 -7.87 24.25
CA ASN A 45 -10.32 -7.21 23.09
C ASN A 45 -10.08 -5.70 23.30
N GLU A 46 -9.89 -5.27 24.54
CA GLU A 46 -9.65 -3.88 24.86
C GLU A 46 -8.38 -3.35 24.18
N ASN A 47 -8.48 -2.12 23.65
CA ASN A 47 -7.39 -1.47 22.92
C ASN A 47 -6.90 -2.24 21.68
N ALA A 48 -7.70 -3.15 21.12
CA ALA A 48 -7.42 -3.87 19.88
C ALA A 48 -5.96 -4.38 19.80
N LYS A 49 -5.24 -4.10 18.69
CA LYS A 49 -3.88 -4.57 18.46
C LYS A 49 -2.89 -4.16 19.58
N ALA A 50 -2.90 -2.90 20.02
CA ALA A 50 -1.99 -2.44 21.07
C ALA A 50 -2.22 -3.18 22.39
N GLY A 51 -3.48 -3.43 22.75
CA GLY A 51 -3.84 -4.22 23.92
C GLY A 51 -3.32 -5.67 23.82
N ASN A 52 -3.45 -6.29 22.64
CA ASN A 52 -2.95 -7.64 22.39
C ASN A 52 -1.42 -7.71 22.47
N LEU A 53 -0.72 -6.74 21.86
CA LEU A 53 0.73 -6.63 21.96
C LEU A 53 1.19 -6.41 23.41
N ASN A 54 0.49 -5.58 24.18
CA ASN A 54 0.80 -5.34 25.59
C ASN A 54 0.55 -6.58 26.46
N ASN A 55 -0.46 -7.37 26.16
CA ASN A 55 -0.68 -8.65 26.81
C ASN A 55 0.51 -9.60 26.55
N ALA A 56 0.90 -9.72 25.30
CA ALA A 56 2.04 -10.56 24.91
C ALA A 56 3.38 -10.10 25.53
N LEU A 57 3.58 -8.79 25.72
CA LEU A 57 4.77 -8.27 26.41
C LEU A 57 4.88 -8.78 27.86
N LYS A 58 3.78 -9.01 28.56
CA LYS A 58 3.78 -9.54 29.92
C LYS A 58 4.15 -11.02 29.98
N GLU A 59 3.78 -11.78 28.95
CA GLU A 59 3.98 -13.23 28.87
C GLU A 59 5.31 -13.62 28.23
N THR A 60 6.00 -12.69 27.55
CA THR A 60 7.24 -12.94 26.80
C THR A 60 8.44 -12.30 27.47
N LYS A 61 9.65 -12.80 27.20
CA LYS A 61 10.89 -12.34 27.87
C LYS A 61 12.01 -11.91 26.91
N GLY A 62 11.80 -12.00 25.60
CA GLY A 62 12.84 -11.65 24.60
C GLY A 62 13.32 -10.19 24.76
N ASN A 63 14.63 -9.97 24.71
CA ASN A 63 15.24 -8.62 24.77
C ASN A 63 14.85 -7.75 23.58
N LEU A 64 14.60 -8.37 22.43
CA LEU A 64 14.09 -7.73 21.24
C LEU A 64 12.70 -8.27 20.93
N VAL A 65 11.82 -7.39 20.46
CA VAL A 65 10.43 -7.69 20.11
C VAL A 65 10.21 -7.31 18.65
N VAL A 66 9.83 -8.29 17.83
CA VAL A 66 9.45 -8.08 16.43
C VAL A 66 7.93 -8.00 16.32
N THR A 67 7.41 -7.00 15.64
CA THR A 67 5.97 -6.87 15.35
C THR A 67 5.69 -7.04 13.87
N LEU A 68 4.80 -8.00 13.57
CA LEU A 68 4.32 -8.27 12.21
C LEU A 68 2.78 -8.36 12.25
N ASP A 69 2.11 -7.72 11.30
CA ASP A 69 0.70 -7.97 11.07
C ASP A 69 0.50 -9.39 10.52
N ALA A 70 -0.65 -9.99 10.75
CA ALA A 70 -0.93 -11.37 10.38
C ALA A 70 -0.82 -11.64 8.87
N ASP A 71 -0.96 -10.60 8.05
CA ASP A 71 -0.81 -10.64 6.60
C ASP A 71 0.59 -10.21 6.10
N MET A 72 1.50 -9.86 7.00
CA MET A 72 2.88 -9.51 6.67
C MET A 72 3.79 -10.73 6.78
N VAL A 73 4.40 -11.09 5.67
CA VAL A 73 5.30 -12.24 5.54
C VAL A 73 6.74 -11.76 5.59
N PRO A 74 7.50 -12.10 6.63
CA PRO A 74 8.90 -11.72 6.72
C PRO A 74 9.74 -12.49 5.72
N ARG A 75 10.78 -11.84 5.22
CA ARG A 75 11.83 -12.47 4.43
C ARG A 75 12.73 -13.33 5.31
N VAL A 76 13.38 -14.29 4.69
CA VAL A 76 14.31 -15.19 5.38
C VAL A 76 15.49 -14.45 6.05
N ASP A 77 15.90 -13.30 5.51
CA ASP A 77 17.01 -12.47 6.01
C ASP A 77 16.56 -11.31 6.93
N PHE A 78 15.30 -11.31 7.39
CA PHE A 78 14.74 -10.23 8.21
C PHE A 78 15.58 -9.96 9.47
N LEU A 79 15.86 -10.98 10.27
CA LEU A 79 16.63 -10.81 11.51
C LEU A 79 18.11 -10.49 11.24
N GLU A 80 18.72 -11.11 10.24
CA GLU A 80 20.11 -10.84 9.85
C GLU A 80 20.32 -9.35 9.48
N LYS A 81 19.32 -8.74 8.86
CA LYS A 81 19.38 -7.35 8.41
C LYS A 81 18.95 -6.32 9.46
N THR A 82 18.42 -6.76 10.58
CA THR A 82 17.81 -5.86 11.58
C THR A 82 18.46 -5.92 12.95
N VAL A 83 18.81 -7.10 13.44
CA VAL A 83 19.26 -7.27 14.83
C VAL A 83 20.59 -6.58 15.13
N GLY A 84 21.53 -6.53 14.18
CA GLY A 84 22.83 -5.88 14.38
C GLY A 84 22.77 -4.39 14.76
N TYR A 85 21.70 -3.68 14.41
CA TYR A 85 21.53 -2.27 14.84
C TYR A 85 21.40 -2.11 16.35
N PHE A 86 21.01 -3.17 17.07
CA PHE A 86 20.83 -3.15 18.52
C PHE A 86 22.12 -3.35 19.33
N GLU A 87 23.29 -3.44 18.68
CA GLU A 87 24.58 -3.30 19.32
C GLU A 87 24.73 -1.90 19.94
N ASP A 88 24.14 -0.86 19.30
CA ASP A 88 23.97 0.44 19.97
C ASP A 88 22.92 0.30 21.10
N SER A 89 23.38 0.39 22.34
CA SER A 89 22.53 0.27 23.53
C SER A 89 21.41 1.31 23.60
N LYS A 90 21.52 2.44 22.87
CA LYS A 90 20.50 3.48 22.77
C LYS A 90 19.47 3.22 21.65
N MET A 91 19.65 2.19 20.83
CA MET A 91 18.68 1.85 19.79
C MET A 91 17.38 1.34 20.42
N GLY A 92 16.31 2.11 20.24
CA GLY A 92 14.97 1.81 20.75
C GLY A 92 14.16 0.96 19.77
N PHE A 93 14.08 1.37 18.51
CA PHE A 93 13.47 0.54 17.48
C PHE A 93 14.03 0.84 16.08
N ILE A 94 13.86 -0.15 15.23
CA ILE A 94 14.04 -0.01 13.79
C ILE A 94 12.70 -0.27 13.08
N GLN A 95 12.51 0.40 11.94
CA GLN A 95 11.36 0.23 11.06
C GLN A 95 11.82 -0.13 9.66
N ALA A 96 11.26 -1.18 9.08
CA ALA A 96 11.38 -1.47 7.67
C ALA A 96 10.08 -1.06 6.93
N PRO A 97 10.15 -0.72 5.62
CA PRO A 97 8.97 -0.33 4.87
C PRO A 97 7.94 -1.45 4.81
N GLN A 98 6.67 -1.09 4.78
CA GLN A 98 5.62 -2.00 4.34
C GLN A 98 5.67 -2.08 2.81
N THR A 99 5.72 -3.29 2.29
CA THR A 99 5.65 -3.58 0.87
C THR A 99 4.53 -4.57 0.59
N PHE A 100 4.05 -4.61 -0.65
CA PHE A 100 2.83 -5.36 -0.97
C PHE A 100 3.05 -6.28 -2.17
N PHE A 101 2.50 -7.49 -2.09
CA PHE A 101 2.55 -8.46 -3.18
C PHE A 101 1.59 -8.10 -4.29
N ASN A 102 0.39 -7.64 -3.93
CA ASN A 102 -0.68 -7.31 -4.86
C ASN A 102 -0.66 -5.82 -5.25
N ASN A 103 -1.32 -5.54 -6.35
CA ASN A 103 -1.50 -4.17 -6.82
C ASN A 103 -2.64 -3.49 -6.08
N ASP A 104 -2.41 -2.23 -5.68
CA ASP A 104 -3.45 -1.37 -5.12
C ASP A 104 -4.52 -0.98 -6.17
N PRO A 105 -5.63 -0.36 -5.77
CA PRO A 105 -6.69 0.04 -6.70
C PRO A 105 -6.23 1.02 -7.78
N TYR A 106 -5.25 1.89 -7.53
CA TYR A 106 -4.73 2.80 -8.55
C TYR A 106 -3.96 2.05 -9.62
N GLN A 107 -3.00 1.20 -9.22
CA GLN A 107 -2.23 0.38 -10.14
C GLN A 107 -3.14 -0.52 -10.98
N PHE A 108 -4.07 -1.20 -10.31
CA PHE A 108 -4.90 -2.22 -10.93
C PHE A 108 -5.97 -1.59 -11.83
N ASN A 109 -6.76 -0.63 -11.33
CA ASN A 109 -7.87 -0.07 -12.07
C ASN A 109 -7.42 0.87 -13.21
N PHE A 110 -6.18 1.36 -13.17
CA PHE A 110 -5.57 2.10 -14.28
C PHE A 110 -4.84 1.22 -15.31
N PHE A 111 -4.91 -0.12 -15.21
CA PHE A 111 -4.20 -1.05 -16.10
C PHE A 111 -2.68 -0.81 -16.15
N SER A 112 -2.12 -0.31 -15.07
CA SER A 112 -0.73 0.16 -14.98
C SER A 112 0.07 -0.56 -13.90
N GLU A 113 -0.24 -1.84 -13.68
CA GLU A 113 0.38 -2.69 -12.66
C GLU A 113 1.91 -2.79 -12.78
N LYS A 114 2.41 -2.63 -14.01
CA LYS A 114 3.85 -2.69 -14.30
C LYS A 114 4.54 -1.33 -14.31
N ASN A 115 3.77 -0.25 -14.40
CA ASN A 115 4.31 1.09 -14.64
C ASN A 115 4.13 2.04 -13.46
N LEU A 116 3.19 1.74 -12.54
CA LEU A 116 2.95 2.54 -11.35
C LEU A 116 3.52 1.85 -10.11
N ASN A 117 4.12 2.65 -9.23
CA ASN A 117 4.46 2.23 -7.89
C ASN A 117 3.20 2.16 -7.02
N ASN A 118 3.26 1.44 -5.90
CA ASN A 118 2.20 1.50 -4.90
C ASN A 118 2.09 2.94 -4.35
N ASP A 119 0.88 3.40 -4.06
CA ASP A 119 0.63 4.77 -3.60
C ASP A 119 1.36 5.12 -2.29
N GLN A 120 1.74 4.12 -1.49
CA GLN A 120 2.48 4.28 -0.25
C GLN A 120 4.01 4.31 -0.44
N ASP A 121 4.53 3.90 -1.61
CA ASP A 121 5.98 3.79 -1.82
C ASP A 121 6.70 5.12 -1.64
N PHE A 122 6.09 6.24 -2.05
CA PHE A 122 6.69 7.55 -1.84
C PHE A 122 6.88 7.86 -0.34
N PHE A 123 5.83 7.64 0.46
CA PHE A 123 5.92 7.84 1.91
C PHE A 123 6.96 6.90 2.53
N MET A 124 6.87 5.60 2.25
CA MET A 124 7.73 4.58 2.85
C MET A 124 9.20 4.73 2.44
N ARG A 125 9.45 4.97 1.14
CA ARG A 125 10.80 4.92 0.59
C ARG A 125 11.54 6.25 0.65
N ARG A 126 10.81 7.36 0.62
CA ARG A 126 11.39 8.70 0.54
C ARG A 126 11.19 9.47 1.83
N ILE A 127 9.96 9.63 2.30
CA ILE A 127 9.68 10.46 3.48
C ILE A 127 10.26 9.81 4.74
N GLU A 128 9.92 8.56 5.03
CA GLU A 128 10.42 7.88 6.24
C GLU A 128 11.94 7.70 6.23
N ASN A 129 12.52 7.42 5.07
CA ASN A 129 13.98 7.32 4.93
C ASN A 129 14.69 8.66 5.23
N GLN A 130 14.08 9.79 4.90
CA GLN A 130 14.64 11.12 5.23
C GLN A 130 14.46 11.49 6.71
N LYS A 131 13.37 11.08 7.33
CA LYS A 131 13.11 11.28 8.77
C LYS A 131 14.13 10.56 9.66
N ASP A 132 14.77 9.50 9.16
CA ASP A 132 15.84 8.77 9.85
C ASP A 132 16.99 9.68 10.29
N ILE A 133 17.39 10.63 9.43
CA ILE A 133 18.48 11.60 9.72
C ILE A 133 18.20 12.41 10.99
N TYR A 134 16.93 12.67 11.28
CA TYR A 134 16.49 13.49 12.41
C TYR A 134 16.02 12.67 13.61
N ASN A 135 16.24 11.35 13.60
CA ASN A 135 15.72 10.45 14.62
C ASN A 135 14.19 10.60 14.80
N SER A 136 13.46 10.70 13.67
CA SER A 136 12.02 10.92 13.62
C SER A 136 11.28 9.85 12.83
N VAL A 137 11.87 8.66 12.72
CA VAL A 137 11.23 7.50 12.07
C VAL A 137 9.92 7.19 12.77
N MET A 138 8.86 7.02 12.00
CA MET A 138 7.57 6.62 12.56
C MET A 138 7.50 5.10 12.69
N TYR A 139 6.98 4.61 13.80
CA TYR A 139 6.49 3.25 13.85
C TYR A 139 5.15 3.19 13.11
N ILE A 140 5.04 2.30 12.14
CA ILE A 140 3.91 2.18 11.22
C ILE A 140 3.08 0.90 11.43
N GLY A 141 3.14 0.35 12.63
CA GLY A 141 2.32 -0.75 13.09
C GLY A 141 2.91 -2.14 12.84
N SER A 142 3.72 -2.34 11.82
CA SER A 142 4.29 -3.65 11.45
C SER A 142 5.73 -3.50 10.96
N ASN A 143 6.43 -4.61 10.71
CA ASN A 143 7.79 -4.67 10.17
C ASN A 143 8.82 -3.92 11.02
N ALA A 144 8.64 -3.92 12.32
CA ALA A 144 9.52 -3.24 13.26
C ALA A 144 10.16 -4.22 14.25
N VAL A 145 11.35 -3.86 14.70
CA VAL A 145 12.04 -4.53 15.82
C VAL A 145 12.27 -3.51 16.91
N PHE A 146 11.90 -3.84 18.14
CA PHE A 146 12.04 -2.99 19.30
C PHE A 146 13.01 -3.59 20.30
N ARG A 147 13.75 -2.74 20.98
CA ARG A 147 14.34 -3.10 22.27
C ARG A 147 13.24 -3.14 23.32
N ARG A 148 13.09 -4.25 24.03
CA ARG A 148 12.07 -4.39 25.09
C ARG A 148 12.12 -3.24 26.11
N ALA A 149 13.30 -2.89 26.59
CA ALA A 149 13.50 -1.80 27.54
C ALA A 149 12.99 -0.44 27.02
N ALA A 150 13.01 -0.22 25.69
CA ALA A 150 12.46 0.99 25.11
C ALA A 150 10.91 1.01 25.21
N LEU A 151 10.24 -0.11 24.95
CA LEU A 151 8.80 -0.25 25.15
C LEU A 151 8.43 -0.13 26.63
N GLU A 152 9.14 -0.79 27.51
CA GLU A 152 8.91 -0.73 28.96
C GLU A 152 9.10 0.70 29.52
N SER A 153 10.06 1.47 28.99
CA SER A 153 10.31 2.85 29.40
C SER A 153 9.13 3.82 29.16
N ILE A 154 8.21 3.42 28.28
CA ILE A 154 6.98 4.18 27.97
C ILE A 154 5.70 3.49 28.46
N GLY A 155 5.83 2.36 29.17
CA GLY A 155 4.69 1.58 29.68
C GLY A 155 4.07 0.62 28.66
N GLY A 156 4.80 0.23 27.61
CA GLY A 156 4.33 -0.64 26.53
C GLY A 156 3.86 0.11 25.29
N PHE A 157 3.11 -0.55 24.42
CA PHE A 157 2.49 0.08 23.26
C PHE A 157 1.40 1.05 23.67
N SER A 158 1.38 2.23 23.07
CA SER A 158 0.39 3.29 23.38
C SER A 158 -1.03 2.82 23.09
N THR A 159 -1.99 3.29 23.88
CA THR A 159 -3.40 2.90 23.76
C THR A 159 -4.34 4.11 23.74
N GLY A 160 -5.61 3.87 23.39
CA GLY A 160 -6.66 4.88 23.46
C GLY A 160 -6.66 5.88 22.29
N VAL A 161 -6.04 5.52 21.17
CA VAL A 161 -6.12 6.15 19.84
C VAL A 161 -6.08 5.07 18.76
N ILE A 162 -6.54 5.38 17.56
CA ILE A 162 -6.59 4.41 16.46
C ILE A 162 -5.18 4.13 15.89
N THR A 163 -4.32 5.15 15.80
CA THR A 163 -2.92 5.02 15.35
C THR A 163 -1.99 4.99 16.57
N GLU A 164 -2.08 3.92 17.32
CA GLU A 164 -1.27 3.64 18.51
C GLU A 164 0.22 3.49 18.17
N ASP A 165 0.51 3.08 16.94
CA ASP A 165 1.85 2.96 16.38
C ASP A 165 2.57 4.31 16.30
N LEU A 166 1.94 5.31 15.69
CA LEU A 166 2.49 6.68 15.65
C LEU A 166 2.82 7.19 17.06
N ALA A 167 1.91 7.00 18.00
CA ALA A 167 2.09 7.45 19.38
C ALA A 167 3.22 6.68 20.09
N THR A 168 3.31 5.37 19.88
CA THR A 168 4.35 4.52 20.46
C THR A 168 5.74 4.95 19.99
N GLY A 169 5.94 5.13 18.68
CA GLY A 169 7.21 5.61 18.12
C GLY A 169 7.60 6.98 18.66
N MET A 170 6.64 7.92 18.72
CA MET A 170 6.84 9.26 19.25
C MET A 170 7.28 9.24 20.73
N PHE A 171 6.67 8.44 21.58
CA PHE A 171 7.04 8.38 23.00
C PHE A 171 8.38 7.70 23.25
N ILE A 172 8.75 6.68 22.47
CA ILE A 172 10.08 6.08 22.53
C ILE A 172 11.15 7.13 22.22
N GLN A 173 10.97 7.94 21.18
CA GLN A 173 11.89 9.01 20.83
C GLN A 173 11.91 10.12 21.90
N ALA A 174 10.77 10.45 22.48
CA ALA A 174 10.66 11.43 23.57
C ALA A 174 11.42 10.98 24.84
N LYS A 175 11.63 9.68 25.04
CA LYS A 175 12.49 9.12 26.11
C LYS A 175 13.97 9.13 25.76
N GLY A 176 14.34 9.65 24.58
CA GLY A 176 15.75 9.77 24.16
C GLY A 176 16.30 8.53 23.45
N TRP A 177 15.47 7.53 23.15
CA TRP A 177 15.89 6.38 22.36
C TRP A 177 16.15 6.75 20.91
N LYS A 178 17.11 6.10 20.30
CA LYS A 178 17.37 6.21 18.86
C LYS A 178 16.44 5.31 18.07
N THR A 179 16.14 5.75 16.85
CA THR A 179 15.34 4.99 15.90
C THR A 179 16.04 4.94 14.56
N ARG A 180 15.77 3.90 13.76
CA ARG A 180 16.39 3.72 12.45
C ARG A 180 15.36 3.26 11.43
N PHE A 181 15.45 3.79 10.21
CA PHE A 181 14.71 3.28 9.06
C PHE A 181 15.61 2.40 8.20
N VAL A 182 15.24 1.14 8.02
CA VAL A 182 15.97 0.20 7.17
C VAL A 182 15.23 0.08 5.84
N ASN A 183 15.64 0.91 4.87
CA ASN A 183 14.98 0.99 3.56
C ASN A 183 15.27 -0.24 2.68
N LYS A 184 14.86 -1.40 3.15
CA LYS A 184 14.95 -2.70 2.45
C LYS A 184 13.61 -3.41 2.53
N ASN A 185 13.27 -4.20 1.50
CA ASN A 185 12.09 -5.06 1.53
C ASN A 185 12.36 -6.25 2.45
N LEU A 186 12.01 -6.14 3.72
CA LEU A 186 12.24 -7.18 4.72
C LEU A 186 10.97 -7.95 5.11
N ALA A 187 9.80 -7.40 4.80
CA ALA A 187 8.53 -8.11 4.91
C ALA A 187 7.53 -7.52 3.92
N SER A 188 6.66 -8.35 3.39
CA SER A 188 5.63 -7.94 2.43
C SER A 188 4.28 -8.53 2.79
N GLY A 189 3.21 -7.82 2.45
CA GLY A 189 1.84 -8.20 2.79
C GLY A 189 0.85 -7.87 1.67
N LEU A 190 -0.41 -7.69 2.04
CA LEU A 190 -1.48 -7.35 1.12
C LEU A 190 -1.89 -5.88 1.23
N ALA A 191 -1.89 -5.17 0.10
CA ALA A 191 -2.54 -3.87 -0.02
C ALA A 191 -4.06 -4.04 -0.11
N PRO A 192 -4.87 -2.99 0.17
CA PRO A 192 -6.27 -2.99 -0.18
C PRO A 192 -6.48 -3.34 -1.66
N GLU A 193 -7.42 -4.22 -1.96
CA GLU A 193 -7.63 -4.72 -3.31
C GLU A 193 -8.73 -3.97 -4.08
N ASN A 194 -9.59 -3.28 -3.37
CA ASN A 194 -10.69 -2.51 -3.93
C ASN A 194 -10.75 -1.10 -3.34
N PHE A 195 -11.46 -0.22 -4.04
CA PHE A 195 -11.57 1.19 -3.67
C PHE A 195 -12.24 1.41 -2.31
N SER A 196 -13.25 0.59 -1.96
CA SER A 196 -13.94 0.69 -0.68
C SER A 196 -12.99 0.44 0.50
N ASP A 197 -12.16 -0.58 0.40
CA ASP A 197 -11.22 -0.93 1.47
C ASP A 197 -10.04 0.05 1.54
N LEU A 198 -9.63 0.61 0.40
CA LEU A 198 -8.68 1.72 0.38
C LEU A 198 -9.21 2.94 1.15
N ILE A 199 -10.47 3.34 0.92
CA ILE A 199 -11.10 4.44 1.66
C ILE A 199 -11.17 4.14 3.16
N LYS A 200 -11.59 2.93 3.57
CA LYS A 200 -11.65 2.54 4.98
C LYS A 200 -10.27 2.62 5.65
N GLN A 201 -9.23 2.19 4.96
CA GLN A 201 -7.86 2.27 5.45
C GLN A 201 -7.43 3.73 5.66
N ARG A 202 -7.68 4.61 4.69
CA ARG A 202 -7.34 6.04 4.76
C ARG A 202 -8.18 6.79 5.80
N ASP A 203 -9.48 6.48 5.91
CA ASP A 203 -10.35 7.00 6.98
C ASP A 203 -9.79 6.66 8.37
N ARG A 204 -9.40 5.41 8.58
CA ARG A 204 -8.79 4.97 9.84
C ARG A 204 -7.50 5.72 10.16
N TRP A 205 -6.60 5.87 9.21
CA TRP A 205 -5.33 6.54 9.42
C TRP A 205 -5.51 8.04 9.66
N SER A 206 -6.34 8.73 8.89
CA SER A 206 -6.61 10.15 9.09
C SER A 206 -7.20 10.44 10.46
N ARG A 207 -8.22 9.68 10.86
CA ARG A 207 -8.84 9.81 12.21
C ARG A 207 -7.83 9.55 13.31
N GLY A 208 -7.06 8.49 13.21
CA GLY A 208 -6.04 8.14 14.20
C GLY A 208 -5.00 9.24 14.38
N ASN A 209 -4.51 9.82 13.29
CA ASN A 209 -3.55 10.94 13.36
C ASN A 209 -4.17 12.19 14.02
N ILE A 210 -5.42 12.52 13.72
CA ILE A 210 -6.14 13.62 14.38
C ILE A 210 -6.35 13.32 15.88
N GLN A 211 -6.65 12.09 16.25
CA GLN A 211 -6.78 11.68 17.65
C GLN A 211 -5.45 11.81 18.40
N VAL A 212 -4.31 11.43 17.79
CA VAL A 212 -2.98 11.65 18.37
C VAL A 212 -2.73 13.15 18.58
N ALA A 213 -3.00 13.99 17.58
CA ALA A 213 -2.85 15.44 17.72
C ALA A 213 -3.71 16.03 18.84
N ARG A 214 -4.95 15.56 18.96
CA ARG A 214 -5.88 16.04 19.98
C ARG A 214 -5.50 15.58 21.39
N LYS A 215 -5.04 14.34 21.55
CA LYS A 215 -4.70 13.74 22.85
C LYS A 215 -3.31 14.16 23.32
N TRP A 216 -2.35 14.19 22.42
CA TRP A 216 -0.95 14.42 22.72
C TRP A 216 -0.32 15.35 21.66
N LEU A 217 -0.69 16.60 21.62
CA LEU A 217 -0.15 17.54 20.64
C LEU A 217 1.40 17.44 20.56
N PRO A 218 2.01 16.99 19.44
CA PRO A 218 3.44 16.71 19.38
C PRO A 218 4.32 17.90 19.79
N LEU A 219 3.87 19.13 19.50
CA LEU A 219 4.56 20.36 19.91
C LEU A 219 4.74 20.48 21.44
N LYS A 220 3.84 19.86 22.22
CA LYS A 220 3.87 19.90 23.68
C LYS A 220 4.59 18.73 24.32
N ILE A 221 4.97 17.69 23.54
CA ILE A 221 5.64 16.52 24.09
C ILE A 221 7.04 16.89 24.59
N LYS A 222 7.27 16.68 25.87
CA LYS A 222 8.59 16.84 26.50
C LYS A 222 9.53 15.72 26.01
N GLY A 223 10.79 16.06 25.75
CA GLY A 223 11.82 15.10 25.29
C GLY A 223 12.00 15.07 23.77
N LEU A 224 11.00 15.44 22.98
CA LEU A 224 11.20 15.64 21.55
C LEU A 224 11.95 16.95 21.28
N ASN A 225 12.92 16.92 20.37
CA ASN A 225 13.58 18.13 19.88
C ASN A 225 12.66 18.91 18.91
N LYS A 226 13.07 20.13 18.53
CA LYS A 226 12.25 21.00 17.67
C LYS A 226 11.96 20.40 16.30
N VAL A 227 12.93 19.72 15.69
CA VAL A 227 12.77 19.09 14.37
C VAL A 227 11.82 17.90 14.44
N GLN A 228 11.97 17.05 15.44
CA GLN A 228 11.04 15.94 15.68
C GLN A 228 9.60 16.42 15.84
N LYS A 229 9.38 17.46 16.65
CA LYS A 229 8.05 18.07 16.83
C LYS A 229 7.45 18.56 15.52
N LEU A 230 8.24 19.22 14.68
CA LEU A 230 7.78 19.71 13.37
C LEU A 230 7.48 18.55 12.42
N LEU A 231 8.33 17.51 12.36
CA LEU A 231 8.12 16.36 11.48
C LEU A 231 6.90 15.52 11.89
N TYR A 232 6.59 15.40 13.18
CA TYR A 232 5.35 14.78 13.63
C TYR A 232 4.13 15.64 13.30
N MET A 233 4.23 16.96 13.46
CA MET A 233 3.15 17.87 13.08
C MET A 233 2.90 17.87 11.57
N ASP A 234 3.96 17.81 10.76
CA ASP A 234 3.86 17.71 9.30
C ASP A 234 3.10 16.43 8.88
N GLY A 235 3.44 15.28 9.48
CA GLY A 235 2.72 14.03 9.24
C GLY A 235 1.23 14.09 9.60
N ILE A 236 0.87 14.84 10.66
CA ILE A 236 -0.54 15.09 11.01
C ILE A 236 -1.18 16.09 10.06
N HIS A 237 -0.46 17.16 9.71
CA HIS A 237 -0.92 18.20 8.79
C HIS A 237 -1.24 17.66 7.40
N TYR A 238 -0.50 16.65 6.94
CA TYR A 238 -0.77 15.96 5.67
C TYR A 238 -2.25 15.58 5.51
N TRP A 239 -2.92 15.15 6.59
CA TRP A 239 -4.32 14.72 6.53
C TRP A 239 -5.31 15.87 6.28
N PHE A 240 -4.89 17.14 6.47
CA PHE A 240 -5.69 18.31 6.07
C PHE A 240 -5.62 18.59 4.57
N SER A 241 -4.73 17.94 3.83
CA SER A 241 -4.59 18.09 2.37
C SER A 241 -5.90 17.82 1.64
N GLY A 242 -6.74 16.88 2.12
CA GLY A 242 -8.07 16.64 1.59
C GLY A 242 -8.96 17.89 1.61
N ILE A 243 -8.96 18.63 2.73
CA ILE A 243 -9.74 19.86 2.87
C ILE A 243 -9.21 20.94 1.92
N TYR A 244 -7.91 21.12 1.85
CA TYR A 244 -7.30 22.09 0.92
C TYR A 244 -7.64 21.74 -0.53
N LYS A 245 -7.58 20.46 -0.89
CA LYS A 245 -7.94 19.98 -2.22
C LYS A 245 -9.41 20.24 -2.55
N MET A 246 -10.32 20.02 -1.59
CA MET A 246 -11.74 20.37 -1.76
C MET A 246 -11.92 21.86 -2.00
N ILE A 247 -11.25 22.72 -1.24
CA ILE A 247 -11.29 24.18 -1.43
C ILE A 247 -10.81 24.55 -2.84
N PHE A 248 -9.66 24.00 -3.28
CA PHE A 248 -9.12 24.27 -4.61
C PHE A 248 -10.03 23.80 -5.74
N MET A 249 -10.75 22.69 -5.57
CA MET A 249 -11.70 22.22 -6.58
C MET A 249 -12.97 23.06 -6.61
N LEU A 250 -13.48 23.49 -5.45
CA LEU A 250 -14.74 24.20 -5.33
C LEU A 250 -14.61 25.70 -5.57
N ALA A 251 -13.47 26.33 -5.28
CA ALA A 251 -13.28 27.76 -5.41
C ALA A 251 -13.58 28.32 -6.82
N PRO A 252 -13.02 27.78 -7.93
CA PRO A 252 -13.35 28.26 -9.27
C PRO A 252 -14.80 27.97 -9.66
N LEU A 253 -15.39 26.89 -9.13
CA LEU A 253 -16.80 26.55 -9.30
C LEU A 253 -17.71 27.63 -8.72
N TRP A 254 -17.48 28.00 -7.45
CA TRP A 254 -18.30 28.98 -6.75
C TRP A 254 -18.19 30.38 -7.37
N PHE A 255 -16.99 30.72 -7.85
CA PHE A 255 -16.81 31.97 -8.57
C PHE A 255 -17.62 32.01 -9.86
N VAL A 256 -17.47 31.02 -10.73
CA VAL A 256 -18.09 31.02 -12.05
C VAL A 256 -19.62 30.84 -11.96
N LEU A 257 -20.11 30.00 -11.05
CA LEU A 257 -21.56 29.74 -10.94
C LEU A 257 -22.31 30.84 -10.17
N PHE A 258 -21.70 31.34 -9.07
CA PHE A 258 -22.38 32.21 -8.11
C PHE A 258 -21.77 33.60 -7.94
N GLY A 259 -20.63 33.90 -8.59
CA GLY A 259 -19.96 35.19 -8.48
C GLY A 259 -19.14 35.39 -7.18
N PHE A 260 -18.94 34.35 -6.35
CA PHE A 260 -18.18 34.47 -5.09
C PHE A 260 -16.68 34.48 -5.34
N TYR A 261 -16.02 35.58 -5.05
CA TYR A 261 -14.58 35.68 -5.14
C TYR A 261 -13.88 34.92 -4.03
N SER A 262 -13.05 33.93 -4.39
CA SER A 262 -12.11 33.29 -3.46
C SER A 262 -10.84 34.12 -3.30
N LEU A 263 -10.41 34.80 -4.38
CA LEU A 263 -9.23 35.64 -4.43
C LEU A 263 -9.47 36.76 -5.45
N ASN A 264 -9.33 38.00 -5.03
CA ASN A 264 -9.37 39.16 -5.92
C ASN A 264 -7.93 39.53 -6.31
N ALA A 265 -7.45 39.04 -7.44
CA ALA A 265 -6.11 39.28 -7.94
C ALA A 265 -6.13 39.54 -9.45
N ARG A 266 -5.21 40.40 -9.91
CA ARG A 266 -4.97 40.58 -11.35
C ARG A 266 -4.21 39.36 -11.90
N PHE A 267 -4.42 39.04 -13.16
CA PHE A 267 -3.74 37.93 -13.83
C PHE A 267 -2.20 38.06 -13.76
N SER A 268 -1.67 39.28 -13.96
CA SER A 268 -0.24 39.55 -13.81
C SER A 268 0.30 39.23 -12.41
N GLY A 269 -0.46 39.55 -11.35
CA GLY A 269 -0.08 39.21 -9.97
C GLY A 269 0.01 37.69 -9.74
N ILE A 270 -0.93 36.93 -10.30
CA ILE A 270 -0.88 35.46 -10.23
C ILE A 270 0.36 34.92 -10.93
N LEU A 271 0.67 35.38 -12.15
CA LEU A 271 1.87 34.96 -12.86
C LEU A 271 3.14 35.33 -12.10
N THR A 272 3.19 36.52 -11.49
CA THR A 272 4.38 36.98 -10.76
C THR A 272 4.67 36.17 -9.48
N PHE A 273 3.63 35.80 -8.73
CA PHE A 273 3.81 35.14 -7.43
C PHE A 273 3.56 33.65 -7.47
N TRP A 274 2.52 33.20 -8.16
CA TRP A 274 2.16 31.78 -8.20
C TRP A 274 3.07 30.97 -9.12
N LEU A 275 3.40 31.45 -10.31
CA LEU A 275 4.15 30.66 -11.29
C LEU A 275 5.58 30.31 -10.80
N PRO A 276 6.38 31.24 -10.21
CA PRO A 276 7.67 30.88 -9.63
C PRO A 276 7.54 29.88 -8.48
N SER A 277 6.54 30.05 -7.61
CA SER A 277 6.27 29.14 -6.50
C SER A 277 5.87 27.76 -7.01
N PHE A 278 5.04 27.69 -8.04
CA PHE A 278 4.65 26.43 -8.69
C PHE A 278 5.86 25.72 -9.30
N ILE A 279 6.69 26.44 -10.09
CA ILE A 279 7.91 25.86 -10.69
C ILE A 279 8.86 25.36 -9.61
N ALA A 280 9.11 26.15 -8.56
CA ALA A 280 9.96 25.76 -7.46
C ALA A 280 9.43 24.49 -6.75
N SER A 281 8.12 24.40 -6.53
CA SER A 281 7.48 23.24 -5.95
C SER A 281 7.62 21.99 -6.83
N GLN A 282 7.48 22.13 -8.17
CA GLN A 282 7.68 21.05 -9.12
C GLN A 282 9.13 20.52 -9.07
N LEU A 283 10.11 21.44 -9.07
CA LEU A 283 11.53 21.08 -9.01
C LEU A 283 11.87 20.40 -7.68
N ALA A 284 11.38 20.94 -6.57
CA ALA A 284 11.58 20.36 -5.24
C ALA A 284 10.96 18.96 -5.15
N PHE A 285 9.71 18.78 -5.60
CA PHE A 285 9.06 17.48 -5.59
C PHE A 285 9.81 16.45 -6.45
N ASN A 286 10.22 16.81 -7.66
CA ASN A 286 11.00 15.93 -8.53
C ASN A 286 12.33 15.52 -7.88
N ARG A 287 12.97 16.45 -7.16
CA ARG A 287 14.21 16.16 -6.44
C ARG A 287 13.99 15.21 -5.27
N VAL A 288 12.92 15.39 -4.51
CA VAL A 288 12.59 14.55 -3.34
C VAL A 288 12.06 13.20 -3.77
N SER A 289 11.18 13.14 -4.76
CA SER A 289 10.54 11.90 -5.21
C SER A 289 11.52 10.95 -5.91
N GLN A 290 12.57 11.50 -6.56
CA GLN A 290 13.56 10.72 -7.33
C GLN A 290 12.90 9.68 -8.26
N GLY A 291 11.79 10.04 -8.90
CA GLY A 291 11.05 9.17 -9.82
C GLY A 291 10.15 8.11 -9.17
N THR A 292 10.01 8.10 -7.85
CA THR A 292 9.08 7.15 -7.18
C THR A 292 7.62 7.53 -7.36
N GLN A 293 7.33 8.82 -7.59
CA GLN A 293 5.97 9.31 -7.81
C GLN A 293 5.99 10.60 -8.65
N SER A 294 4.97 10.78 -9.51
CA SER A 294 4.79 12.00 -10.28
C SER A 294 3.78 12.93 -9.62
N ILE A 295 3.93 14.24 -9.87
CA ILE A 295 2.99 15.24 -9.35
C ILE A 295 1.59 15.04 -9.89
N LEU A 296 1.45 14.67 -11.16
CA LEU A 296 0.14 14.38 -11.75
C LEU A 296 -0.57 13.25 -11.01
N LEU A 297 0.13 12.13 -10.75
CA LEU A 297 -0.42 11.00 -10.01
C LEU A 297 -0.77 11.39 -8.58
N THR A 298 0.11 12.13 -7.91
CA THR A 298 -0.17 12.68 -6.57
C THR A 298 -1.46 13.49 -6.58
N ASN A 299 -1.64 14.38 -7.56
CA ASN A 299 -2.87 15.16 -7.71
C ASN A 299 -4.12 14.29 -7.95
N ILE A 300 -4.01 13.23 -8.75
CA ILE A 300 -5.11 12.29 -8.96
C ILE A 300 -5.44 11.57 -7.65
N TYR A 301 -4.44 11.02 -6.94
CA TYR A 301 -4.64 10.29 -5.68
C TYR A 301 -5.26 11.18 -4.60
N GLU A 302 -4.77 12.40 -4.44
CA GLU A 302 -5.33 13.40 -3.53
C GLU A 302 -6.76 13.77 -3.91
N THR A 303 -7.05 13.95 -5.20
CA THR A 303 -8.41 14.26 -5.67
C THR A 303 -9.39 13.13 -5.37
N VAL A 304 -8.98 11.89 -5.63
CA VAL A 304 -9.80 10.69 -5.32
C VAL A 304 -10.13 10.63 -3.83
N MET A 305 -9.15 10.89 -2.97
CA MET A 305 -9.28 10.77 -1.52
C MET A 305 -9.88 12.01 -0.86
N ALA A 306 -9.84 13.19 -1.50
CA ALA A 306 -10.20 14.46 -0.88
C ALA A 306 -11.57 14.48 -0.19
N PRO A 307 -12.68 14.03 -0.78
CA PRO A 307 -13.99 14.06 -0.13
C PRO A 307 -14.01 13.21 1.16
N PHE A 308 -13.39 12.04 1.12
CA PHE A 308 -13.40 11.05 2.21
C PHE A 308 -12.50 11.49 3.37
N ILE A 309 -11.28 11.92 3.06
CA ILE A 309 -10.33 12.42 4.07
C ILE A 309 -10.88 13.70 4.71
N SER A 310 -11.45 14.61 3.93
CA SER A 310 -12.08 15.82 4.47
C SER A 310 -13.17 15.50 5.46
N TYR A 311 -14.07 14.56 5.10
CA TYR A 311 -15.11 14.10 6.01
C TYR A 311 -14.53 13.47 7.28
N SER A 312 -13.50 12.62 7.15
CA SER A 312 -12.86 11.95 8.29
C SER A 312 -12.23 12.95 9.25
N VAL A 313 -11.46 13.92 8.71
CA VAL A 313 -10.77 14.95 9.50
C VAL A 313 -11.78 15.88 10.19
N ILE A 314 -12.77 16.39 9.47
CA ILE A 314 -13.80 17.28 10.04
C ILE A 314 -14.60 16.52 11.12
N SER A 315 -15.01 15.28 10.82
CA SER A 315 -15.77 14.45 11.75
C SER A 315 -15.00 14.18 13.04
N ASP A 316 -13.69 13.96 13.00
CA ASP A 316 -12.91 13.69 14.20
C ASP A 316 -12.43 14.98 14.90
N ALA A 317 -11.99 15.98 14.12
CA ALA A 317 -11.50 17.24 14.68
C ALA A 317 -12.62 18.08 15.33
N VAL A 318 -13.80 18.16 14.67
CA VAL A 318 -14.91 19.02 15.08
C VAL A 318 -15.97 18.24 15.86
N LEU A 319 -16.47 17.13 15.28
CA LEU A 319 -17.59 16.38 15.84
C LEU A 319 -17.16 15.34 16.88
N LYS A 320 -15.86 15.14 17.08
CA LYS A 320 -15.28 14.19 18.06
C LYS A 320 -15.90 12.79 17.93
N SER A 321 -16.04 12.31 16.69
CA SER A 321 -16.67 11.02 16.37
C SER A 321 -16.05 9.89 17.21
N LYS A 322 -16.92 9.06 17.79
CA LYS A 322 -16.53 7.88 18.58
C LYS A 322 -16.42 6.61 17.72
N LYS A 323 -16.27 6.73 16.40
CA LYS A 323 -16.06 5.55 15.53
C LYS A 323 -14.83 4.78 16.01
N GLY A 324 -15.03 3.52 16.35
CA GLY A 324 -14.00 2.59 16.75
C GLY A 324 -13.16 2.07 15.57
N PHE A 325 -12.25 1.21 15.90
CA PHE A 325 -11.41 0.51 14.94
C PHE A 325 -12.24 -0.37 14.00
N THR A 326 -12.09 -0.22 12.70
CA THR A 326 -12.72 -1.07 11.67
C THR A 326 -11.64 -1.81 10.91
N VAL A 327 -11.73 -3.14 10.87
CA VAL A 327 -10.79 -3.98 10.12
C VAL A 327 -11.00 -3.78 8.62
N THR A 328 -9.91 -3.64 7.88
CA THR A 328 -9.92 -3.63 6.41
C THR A 328 -9.94 -5.07 5.91
N ASN A 329 -10.96 -5.44 5.14
CA ASN A 329 -11.01 -6.76 4.52
C ASN A 329 -9.92 -6.87 3.43
N LYS A 330 -9.29 -8.03 3.35
CA LYS A 330 -8.28 -8.37 2.35
C LYS A 330 -8.60 -9.73 1.71
N GLY A 331 -8.08 -10.00 0.52
CA GLY A 331 -8.37 -11.23 -0.21
C GLY A 331 -9.73 -11.22 -0.91
N TYR A 332 -10.16 -10.05 -1.41
CA TYR A 332 -11.44 -9.90 -2.09
C TYR A 332 -11.36 -10.38 -3.54
N ASN A 333 -12.11 -11.43 -3.85
CA ASN A 333 -12.24 -11.97 -5.21
C ASN A 333 -13.57 -11.54 -5.83
N THR A 334 -13.52 -10.84 -6.95
CA THR A 334 -14.71 -10.50 -7.74
C THR A 334 -14.56 -10.97 -9.18
N ASN A 335 -15.52 -11.73 -9.64
CA ASN A 335 -15.57 -12.22 -11.01
C ASN A 335 -16.26 -11.24 -11.97
N LYS A 336 -16.76 -10.10 -11.46
CA LYS A 336 -17.51 -9.13 -12.24
C LYS A 336 -16.86 -7.77 -12.21
N LYS A 337 -16.87 -7.10 -13.36
CA LYS A 337 -16.56 -5.69 -13.51
C LYS A 337 -17.74 -4.88 -12.96
N TYR A 338 -17.51 -3.92 -12.05
CA TYR A 338 -18.56 -3.06 -11.55
C TYR A 338 -18.03 -1.64 -11.26
N TYR A 339 -18.93 -0.67 -11.31
CA TYR A 339 -18.62 0.70 -10.94
C TYR A 339 -19.21 1.03 -9.57
N ASN A 340 -18.41 1.56 -8.67
CA ASN A 340 -18.84 1.87 -7.31
C ASN A 340 -19.50 3.27 -7.28
N TRP A 341 -20.75 3.36 -7.75
CA TRP A 341 -21.50 4.59 -7.88
C TRP A 341 -21.61 5.39 -6.57
N ARG A 342 -21.85 4.70 -5.45
CA ARG A 342 -22.05 5.36 -4.15
C ARG A 342 -20.79 6.09 -3.69
N LEU A 343 -19.65 5.48 -3.82
CA LEU A 343 -18.38 6.09 -3.45
C LEU A 343 -17.88 7.11 -4.49
N SER A 344 -18.32 6.98 -5.75
CA SER A 344 -17.94 7.92 -6.80
C SER A 344 -18.78 9.20 -6.78
N LEU A 345 -19.95 9.18 -6.15
CA LEU A 345 -20.94 10.26 -6.22
C LEU A 345 -20.37 11.65 -5.89
N PRO A 346 -19.57 11.85 -4.82
CA PRO A 346 -18.99 13.17 -4.54
C PRO A 346 -18.14 13.70 -5.71
N LEU A 347 -17.31 12.84 -6.30
CA LEU A 347 -16.44 13.22 -7.42
C LEU A 347 -17.24 13.49 -8.70
N LEU A 348 -18.28 12.68 -8.96
CA LEU A 348 -19.17 12.86 -10.11
C LEU A 348 -19.95 14.17 -10.02
N ILE A 349 -20.43 14.54 -8.84
CA ILE A 349 -21.12 15.82 -8.62
C ILE A 349 -20.16 16.99 -8.90
N ILE A 350 -18.94 16.95 -8.35
CA ILE A 350 -17.95 18.01 -8.58
C ILE A 350 -17.59 18.08 -10.07
N LEU A 351 -17.39 16.94 -10.73
CA LEU A 351 -17.09 16.89 -12.17
C LEU A 351 -18.23 17.49 -12.99
N PHE A 352 -19.47 17.11 -12.71
CA PHE A 352 -20.65 17.62 -13.42
C PHE A 352 -20.74 19.15 -13.33
N PHE A 353 -20.67 19.70 -12.12
CA PHE A 353 -20.73 21.15 -11.96
C PHE A 353 -19.48 21.85 -12.51
N SER A 354 -18.31 21.21 -12.49
CA SER A 354 -17.09 21.76 -13.09
C SER A 354 -17.22 21.88 -14.62
N ILE A 355 -17.86 20.91 -15.26
CA ILE A 355 -18.13 20.96 -16.70
C ILE A 355 -19.13 22.11 -17.02
N ILE A 356 -20.22 22.24 -16.24
CA ILE A 356 -21.18 23.35 -16.42
C ILE A 356 -20.49 24.71 -16.26
N ALA A 357 -19.67 24.87 -15.20
CA ALA A 357 -18.92 26.09 -14.94
C ALA A 357 -17.91 26.39 -16.07
N LEU A 358 -17.23 25.36 -16.58
CA LEU A 358 -16.32 25.51 -17.71
C LEU A 358 -17.05 25.95 -18.98
N CYS A 359 -18.19 25.35 -19.30
CA CYS A 359 -19.06 25.78 -20.43
C CYS A 359 -19.52 27.24 -20.25
N LYS A 360 -20.00 27.62 -19.06
CA LYS A 360 -20.38 29.02 -18.76
C LYS A 360 -19.17 29.94 -18.94
N SER A 361 -17.99 29.60 -18.48
CA SER A 361 -16.76 30.38 -18.66
C SER A 361 -16.44 30.60 -20.13
N ILE A 362 -16.59 29.57 -20.98
CA ILE A 362 -16.38 29.66 -22.42
C ILE A 362 -17.36 30.64 -23.04
N PHE A 363 -18.66 30.56 -22.71
CA PHE A 363 -19.66 31.49 -23.23
C PHE A 363 -19.41 32.95 -22.80
N VAL A 364 -18.95 33.18 -21.58
CA VAL A 364 -18.56 34.52 -21.11
C VAL A 364 -17.31 35.02 -21.85
N ILE A 365 -16.30 34.18 -22.07
CA ILE A 365 -15.06 34.52 -22.81
C ILE A 365 -15.42 34.99 -24.25
N PHE A 366 -16.34 34.29 -24.91
CA PHE A 366 -16.80 34.65 -26.25
C PHE A 366 -17.89 35.76 -26.28
N ASN A 367 -18.17 36.42 -25.15
CA ASN A 367 -19.17 37.48 -24.99
C ASN A 367 -20.62 37.05 -25.36
N ILE A 368 -20.93 35.75 -25.24
CA ILE A 368 -22.29 35.21 -25.46
C ILE A 368 -23.16 35.42 -24.21
N LEU A 369 -22.55 35.33 -23.02
CA LEU A 369 -23.21 35.57 -21.74
C LEU A 369 -22.59 36.79 -21.06
N PRO A 370 -23.39 37.68 -20.44
CA PRO A 370 -22.88 38.78 -19.63
C PRO A 370 -22.26 38.21 -18.31
N PHE A 371 -21.23 38.89 -17.82
CA PHE A 371 -20.63 38.59 -16.52
C PHE A 371 -20.12 39.88 -15.90
N GLU A 372 -20.55 40.18 -14.68
CA GLU A 372 -20.26 41.43 -14.00
C GLU A 372 -18.81 41.58 -13.54
N SER A 373 -18.12 40.47 -13.36
CA SER A 373 -16.73 40.45 -12.92
C SER A 373 -15.77 40.63 -14.09
N GLY A 374 -14.57 41.17 -13.81
CA GLY A 374 -13.56 41.42 -14.84
C GLY A 374 -13.13 40.18 -15.61
N LYS A 375 -12.79 40.35 -16.90
CA LYS A 375 -12.40 39.24 -17.80
C LYS A 375 -11.21 38.42 -17.27
N ASP A 376 -10.24 39.05 -16.59
CA ASP A 376 -9.10 38.37 -16.01
C ASP A 376 -9.51 37.28 -15.03
N ALA A 377 -10.50 37.55 -14.19
CA ALA A 377 -10.99 36.59 -13.21
C ALA A 377 -11.61 35.35 -13.88
N ILE A 378 -12.33 35.53 -15.00
CA ILE A 378 -12.88 34.41 -15.78
C ILE A 378 -11.78 33.58 -16.41
N TYR A 379 -10.75 34.17 -17.02
CA TYR A 379 -9.63 33.41 -17.61
C TYR A 379 -8.91 32.56 -16.57
N ILE A 380 -8.64 33.11 -15.37
CA ILE A 380 -7.99 32.40 -14.28
C ILE A 380 -8.82 31.20 -13.83
N ASN A 381 -10.12 31.41 -13.59
CA ASN A 381 -10.99 30.36 -13.10
C ASN A 381 -11.30 29.31 -14.18
N ALA A 382 -11.40 29.68 -15.45
CA ALA A 382 -11.53 28.75 -16.56
C ALA A 382 -10.29 27.84 -16.69
N PHE A 383 -9.07 28.38 -16.51
CA PHE A 383 -7.85 27.58 -16.48
C PHE A 383 -7.90 26.53 -15.35
N TRP A 384 -8.28 26.93 -14.12
CA TRP A 384 -8.37 26.02 -12.99
C TRP A 384 -9.50 25.00 -13.15
N LEU A 385 -10.63 25.39 -13.72
CA LEU A 385 -11.72 24.46 -14.04
C LEU A 385 -11.28 23.41 -15.07
N LEU A 386 -10.58 23.83 -16.12
CA LEU A 386 -10.04 22.90 -17.12
C LEU A 386 -9.08 21.91 -16.48
N TYR A 387 -8.18 22.39 -15.64
CA TYR A 387 -7.25 21.54 -14.88
C TYR A 387 -7.99 20.56 -13.96
N ASN A 388 -8.97 21.06 -13.19
CA ASN A 388 -9.77 20.24 -12.29
C ASN A 388 -10.59 19.18 -13.03
N VAL A 389 -11.23 19.53 -14.15
CA VAL A 389 -11.97 18.59 -15.01
C VAL A 389 -11.05 17.49 -15.51
N PHE A 390 -9.85 17.86 -15.98
CA PHE A 390 -8.84 16.89 -16.42
C PHE A 390 -8.48 15.89 -15.31
N ILE A 391 -8.17 16.35 -14.10
CA ILE A 391 -7.83 15.47 -12.96
C ILE A 391 -9.05 14.63 -12.53
N LEU A 392 -10.24 15.22 -12.47
CA LEU A 392 -11.47 14.55 -12.06
C LEU A 392 -11.88 13.43 -13.02
N ILE A 393 -11.64 13.56 -14.33
CA ILE A 393 -11.86 12.49 -15.31
C ILE A 393 -11.08 11.22 -14.90
N PHE A 394 -9.82 11.36 -14.49
CA PHE A 394 -9.05 10.20 -14.00
C PHE A 394 -9.50 9.74 -12.62
N ALA A 395 -9.83 10.68 -11.74
CA ALA A 395 -10.27 10.35 -10.40
C ALA A 395 -11.55 9.49 -10.39
N VAL A 396 -12.50 9.76 -11.29
CA VAL A 396 -13.73 8.98 -11.40
C VAL A 396 -13.55 7.61 -12.06
N LEU A 397 -12.39 7.32 -12.63
CA LEU A 397 -12.07 5.99 -13.17
C LEU A 397 -11.53 5.03 -12.11
N VAL A 398 -10.99 5.53 -11.00
CA VAL A 398 -10.46 4.67 -9.91
C VAL A 398 -11.53 3.76 -9.30
N PRO A 399 -12.77 4.23 -9.02
CA PRO A 399 -13.86 3.38 -8.52
C PRO A 399 -14.39 2.35 -9.53
N PHE A 400 -13.80 2.25 -10.71
CA PHE A 400 -14.16 1.27 -11.72
C PHE A 400 -13.41 -0.03 -11.47
N GLU A 401 -14.00 -0.92 -10.69
CA GLU A 401 -13.39 -2.17 -10.24
C GLU A 401 -13.32 -3.20 -11.37
N ARG A 402 -12.12 -3.69 -11.59
CA ARG A 402 -11.84 -4.79 -12.53
C ARG A 402 -12.03 -6.14 -11.83
N PRO A 403 -12.40 -7.20 -12.58
CA PRO A 403 -12.46 -8.54 -12.00
C PRO A 403 -11.06 -9.04 -11.62
N ARG A 404 -10.96 -9.65 -10.44
CA ARG A 404 -9.77 -10.34 -9.94
C ARG A 404 -10.05 -11.84 -9.91
N PHE A 405 -9.59 -12.54 -10.94
CA PHE A 405 -9.85 -13.98 -11.11
C PHE A 405 -8.91 -14.88 -10.31
N ARG A 406 -7.76 -14.35 -9.91
CA ARG A 406 -6.74 -15.13 -9.20
C ARG A 406 -6.97 -15.05 -7.69
N LYS A 407 -6.94 -16.20 -7.04
CA LYS A 407 -7.08 -16.30 -5.58
C LYS A 407 -5.78 -15.89 -4.86
N SER A 408 -4.64 -15.99 -5.54
CA SER A 408 -3.31 -15.68 -4.99
C SER A 408 -2.43 -15.09 -6.07
N GLU A 409 -1.53 -14.21 -5.67
CA GLU A 409 -0.55 -13.58 -6.56
C GLU A 409 0.48 -14.60 -7.05
N ARG A 410 1.02 -14.39 -8.24
CA ARG A 410 2.08 -15.21 -8.81
C ARG A 410 3.40 -14.46 -8.83
N PHE A 411 4.44 -15.15 -8.40
CA PHE A 411 5.80 -14.61 -8.34
C PHE A 411 6.59 -15.12 -9.52
N LEU A 412 7.32 -14.23 -10.17
CA LEU A 412 8.22 -14.59 -11.26
C LEU A 412 9.30 -15.54 -10.73
N SER A 413 9.67 -16.49 -11.56
CA SER A 413 10.71 -17.48 -11.30
C SER A 413 11.53 -17.70 -12.56
N SER A 414 12.71 -18.26 -12.41
CA SER A 414 13.56 -18.72 -13.49
C SER A 414 14.20 -20.07 -13.17
N LYS A 415 13.53 -20.84 -12.29
CA LYS A 415 14.07 -22.13 -11.82
C LYS A 415 13.92 -23.19 -12.88
N GLU A 416 14.98 -23.94 -13.07
CA GLU A 416 14.97 -25.18 -13.85
C GLU A 416 14.18 -26.24 -13.08
N ALA A 417 13.38 -27.01 -13.80
CA ALA A 417 12.50 -28.03 -13.26
C ALA A 417 12.28 -29.15 -14.29
N GLN A 418 11.68 -30.25 -13.86
CA GLN A 418 11.33 -31.36 -14.72
C GLN A 418 9.85 -31.69 -14.56
N LEU A 419 9.21 -31.97 -15.69
CA LEU A 419 7.87 -32.58 -15.72
C LEU A 419 8.03 -34.10 -15.83
N LEU A 420 7.37 -34.80 -14.93
CA LEU A 420 7.36 -36.25 -14.87
C LEU A 420 5.92 -36.72 -15.14
N ASP A 421 5.74 -37.49 -16.19
CA ASP A 421 4.48 -38.20 -16.45
C ASP A 421 4.60 -39.63 -15.94
N LYS A 422 3.81 -39.99 -14.95
CA LYS A 422 3.82 -41.32 -14.35
C LYS A 422 3.32 -42.42 -15.29
N GLU A 423 2.43 -42.09 -16.23
CA GLU A 423 1.82 -43.06 -17.13
C GLU A 423 2.74 -43.42 -18.31
N SER A 424 3.37 -42.40 -18.91
CA SER A 424 4.28 -42.58 -20.05
C SER A 424 5.75 -42.72 -19.68
N HIS A 425 6.11 -42.58 -18.39
CA HIS A 425 7.51 -42.48 -17.90
C HIS A 425 8.34 -41.38 -18.58
N LEU A 426 7.66 -40.40 -19.14
CA LEU A 426 8.30 -39.28 -19.85
C LEU A 426 8.86 -38.24 -18.86
N ILE A 427 10.11 -37.87 -19.06
CA ILE A 427 10.76 -36.77 -18.32
C ILE A 427 11.04 -35.63 -19.30
N ILE A 428 10.57 -34.44 -18.98
CA ILE A 428 10.70 -33.26 -19.83
C ILE A 428 11.33 -32.14 -19.03
N ASP A 429 12.47 -31.65 -19.48
CA ASP A 429 13.07 -30.46 -18.89
C ASP A 429 12.23 -29.21 -19.18
N CYS A 430 11.98 -28.41 -18.16
CA CYS A 430 11.17 -27.21 -18.26
C CYS A 430 11.72 -26.10 -17.34
N LYS A 431 11.22 -24.90 -17.56
CA LYS A 431 11.56 -23.75 -16.73
C LYS A 431 10.30 -23.18 -16.07
N VAL A 432 10.34 -23.00 -14.76
CA VAL A 432 9.26 -22.33 -14.02
C VAL A 432 9.35 -20.84 -14.30
N MET A 433 8.31 -20.26 -14.89
CA MET A 433 8.22 -18.84 -15.23
C MET A 433 7.57 -18.01 -14.14
N ASP A 434 6.52 -18.55 -13.56
CA ASP A 434 5.82 -17.99 -12.41
C ASP A 434 5.20 -19.10 -11.55
N TRP A 435 5.02 -18.88 -10.27
CA TRP A 435 4.35 -19.80 -9.37
C TRP A 435 3.75 -19.12 -8.14
N ASN A 436 2.92 -19.86 -7.45
CA ASN A 436 2.41 -19.58 -6.11
C ASN A 436 2.14 -20.91 -5.38
N GLU A 437 1.50 -20.86 -4.23
CA GLU A 437 1.11 -22.07 -3.46
C GLU A 437 0.00 -22.89 -4.12
N LEU A 438 -0.65 -22.40 -5.16
CA LEU A 438 -1.76 -23.08 -5.86
C LEU A 438 -1.35 -23.67 -7.20
N GLY A 439 -0.22 -23.24 -7.79
CA GLY A 439 0.19 -23.69 -9.11
C GLY A 439 1.35 -22.95 -9.72
N ALA A 440 1.76 -23.37 -10.90
CA ALA A 440 2.89 -22.83 -11.64
C ALA A 440 2.59 -22.59 -13.11
N GLY A 441 3.24 -21.58 -13.69
CA GLY A 441 3.40 -21.42 -15.14
C GLY A 441 4.80 -21.87 -15.54
N ILE A 442 4.89 -22.79 -16.46
CA ILE A 442 6.17 -23.33 -16.95
C ILE A 442 6.30 -23.15 -18.45
N THR A 443 7.52 -23.15 -18.92
CA THR A 443 7.86 -23.17 -20.36
C THR A 443 8.70 -24.37 -20.66
N ILE A 444 8.34 -25.07 -21.74
CA ILE A 444 9.12 -26.15 -22.35
C ILE A 444 9.72 -25.61 -23.63
N GLU A 445 11.02 -25.72 -23.81
CA GLU A 445 11.70 -25.40 -25.06
C GLU A 445 11.55 -26.60 -25.99
N CYS A 446 10.86 -26.42 -27.12
CA CYS A 446 10.50 -27.51 -28.00
C CYS A 446 11.56 -27.81 -29.04
N ASN A 447 12.15 -29.02 -28.93
CA ASN A 447 12.68 -29.74 -30.12
C ASN A 447 11.90 -31.02 -30.45
N ASN A 448 10.90 -31.41 -29.62
CA ASN A 448 10.13 -32.65 -29.82
C ASN A 448 8.61 -32.39 -29.74
N LYS A 449 7.85 -33.09 -30.58
CA LYS A 449 6.37 -33.14 -30.48
C LYS A 449 6.00 -33.88 -29.19
N ILE A 450 5.77 -33.15 -28.12
CA ILE A 450 5.32 -33.71 -26.86
C ILE A 450 3.80 -33.63 -26.86
N GLU A 451 3.13 -34.77 -26.82
CA GLU A 451 1.66 -34.87 -26.73
C GLU A 451 1.22 -34.77 -25.28
N LEU A 452 1.21 -33.54 -24.74
CA LEU A 452 0.58 -33.24 -23.44
C LEU A 452 -0.87 -32.79 -23.65
N LYS A 453 -1.75 -33.20 -22.74
CA LYS A 453 -3.20 -32.87 -22.79
C LYS A 453 -3.61 -32.06 -21.57
N GLU A 454 -4.60 -31.19 -21.76
CA GLU A 454 -5.26 -30.54 -20.61
C GLU A 454 -5.94 -31.62 -19.75
N GLU A 455 -6.01 -31.36 -18.43
CA GLU A 455 -6.49 -32.28 -17.37
C GLU A 455 -5.59 -33.52 -17.14
N GLN A 456 -4.43 -33.63 -17.78
CA GLN A 456 -3.45 -34.67 -17.53
C GLN A 456 -2.80 -34.50 -16.17
N LYS A 457 -2.65 -35.57 -15.39
CA LYS A 457 -1.93 -35.60 -14.12
C LYS A 457 -0.44 -35.77 -14.36
N ILE A 458 0.35 -34.89 -13.78
CA ILE A 458 1.80 -34.87 -13.91
C ILE A 458 2.45 -34.49 -12.58
N ILE A 459 3.75 -34.68 -12.47
CA ILE A 459 4.54 -34.19 -11.34
C ILE A 459 5.49 -33.10 -11.86
N LEU A 460 5.51 -31.95 -11.17
CA LEU A 460 6.55 -30.95 -11.33
C LEU A 460 7.65 -31.20 -10.28
N SER A 461 8.82 -31.63 -10.73
CA SER A 461 10.00 -31.79 -9.89
C SER A 461 10.86 -30.54 -9.94
N VAL A 462 11.09 -29.91 -8.79
CA VAL A 462 11.88 -28.68 -8.67
C VAL A 462 12.65 -28.69 -7.35
N ASN A 463 13.98 -28.54 -7.43
CA ASN A 463 14.88 -28.53 -6.25
C ASN A 463 14.67 -29.72 -5.29
N GLY A 464 14.40 -30.91 -5.82
CA GLY A 464 14.17 -32.14 -5.03
C GLY A 464 12.77 -32.28 -4.44
N TYR A 465 11.85 -31.34 -4.71
CA TYR A 465 10.43 -31.44 -4.35
C TYR A 465 9.61 -31.91 -5.55
N GLU A 466 8.82 -32.93 -5.36
CA GLU A 466 7.86 -33.45 -6.34
C GLU A 466 6.46 -32.89 -6.04
N LEU A 467 5.93 -32.05 -6.93
CA LEU A 467 4.64 -31.38 -6.76
C LEU A 467 3.61 -32.01 -7.68
N GLU A 468 2.67 -32.77 -7.12
CA GLU A 468 1.56 -33.35 -7.88
C GLU A 468 0.70 -32.25 -8.49
N SER A 469 0.48 -32.33 -9.79
CA SER A 469 -0.09 -31.26 -10.58
C SER A 469 -1.05 -31.77 -11.64
N VAL A 470 -1.96 -30.91 -12.07
CA VAL A 470 -2.83 -31.13 -13.26
C VAL A 470 -2.58 -29.99 -14.24
N ILE A 471 -2.46 -30.35 -15.52
CA ILE A 471 -2.34 -29.39 -16.62
C ILE A 471 -3.70 -28.71 -16.83
N ARG A 472 -3.77 -27.40 -16.63
CA ARG A 472 -5.00 -26.61 -16.83
C ARG A 472 -5.04 -25.84 -18.14
N ARG A 473 -3.88 -25.62 -18.74
CA ARG A 473 -3.79 -24.84 -19.96
C ARG A 473 -2.49 -25.14 -20.71
N ILE A 474 -2.58 -25.27 -22.02
CA ILE A 474 -1.45 -25.43 -22.93
C ILE A 474 -1.51 -24.32 -23.98
N ILE A 475 -0.45 -23.54 -24.10
CA ILE A 475 -0.36 -22.42 -25.06
C ILE A 475 0.90 -22.60 -25.88
N PRO A 476 0.78 -23.02 -27.15
CA PRO A 476 1.91 -23.02 -28.07
C PRO A 476 2.49 -21.61 -28.27
N LYS A 477 3.80 -21.50 -28.29
CA LYS A 477 4.52 -20.25 -28.53
C LYS A 477 5.63 -20.50 -29.57
N LYS A 478 6.07 -19.44 -30.26
CA LYS A 478 7.20 -19.53 -31.18
C LYS A 478 8.46 -19.93 -30.40
N GLY A 479 8.97 -21.16 -30.61
CA GLY A 479 10.14 -21.70 -29.91
C GLY A 479 9.86 -22.46 -28.60
N GLY A 480 8.58 -22.84 -28.31
CA GLY A 480 8.26 -23.63 -27.11
C GLY A 480 6.79 -23.69 -26.78
N THR A 481 6.46 -24.26 -25.62
CA THR A 481 5.09 -24.37 -25.13
C THR A 481 5.01 -23.87 -23.69
N ASN A 482 4.08 -22.96 -23.43
CA ASN A 482 3.74 -22.52 -22.08
C ASN A 482 2.61 -23.38 -21.50
N ILE A 483 2.79 -23.88 -20.29
CA ILE A 483 1.85 -24.75 -19.62
C ILE A 483 1.48 -24.14 -18.26
N GLY A 484 0.20 -24.09 -17.99
CA GLY A 484 -0.34 -23.71 -16.68
C GLY A 484 -0.68 -24.94 -15.84
N LEU A 485 -0.09 -25.05 -14.66
CA LEU A 485 -0.27 -26.13 -13.72
C LEU A 485 -1.07 -25.70 -12.50
N ILE A 486 -1.90 -26.59 -11.96
CA ILE A 486 -2.50 -26.47 -10.62
C ILE A 486 -2.00 -27.62 -9.78
N PHE A 487 -1.51 -27.33 -8.59
CA PHE A 487 -1.13 -28.31 -7.59
C PHE A 487 -2.37 -28.97 -7.00
N THR A 488 -2.39 -30.30 -6.92
CA THR A 488 -3.56 -31.06 -6.47
C THR A 488 -3.44 -31.54 -5.03
N SER A 489 -2.25 -31.88 -4.60
CA SER A 489 -1.98 -32.37 -3.25
C SER A 489 -0.60 -31.87 -2.84
N LEU A 490 -0.54 -31.18 -1.71
CA LEU A 490 0.70 -30.69 -1.15
C LEU A 490 0.80 -31.16 0.30
N ASN A 491 1.89 -31.83 0.64
CA ASN A 491 2.21 -32.06 2.03
C ASN A 491 2.78 -30.79 2.67
N TYR A 492 2.97 -30.80 3.99
CA TYR A 492 3.44 -29.64 4.73
C TYR A 492 4.81 -29.11 4.22
N GLU A 493 5.76 -29.99 3.92
CA GLU A 493 7.10 -29.60 3.47
C GLU A 493 7.07 -28.94 2.09
N GLN A 494 6.29 -29.50 1.16
CA GLN A 494 6.07 -28.94 -0.16
C GLN A 494 5.39 -27.57 -0.08
N TYR A 495 4.34 -27.44 0.75
CA TYR A 495 3.66 -26.18 0.98
C TYR A 495 4.57 -25.15 1.62
N ALA A 496 5.33 -25.53 2.65
CA ALA A 496 6.29 -24.66 3.30
C ALA A 496 7.43 -24.21 2.34
N TYR A 497 7.88 -25.10 1.46
CA TYR A 497 8.83 -24.77 0.41
C TYR A 497 8.26 -23.71 -0.54
N LEU A 498 7.04 -23.91 -1.05
CA LEU A 498 6.39 -22.95 -1.94
C LEU A 498 6.21 -21.58 -1.27
N ILE A 499 5.65 -21.53 -0.06
CA ILE A 499 5.49 -20.29 0.70
C ILE A 499 6.85 -19.56 0.88
N THR A 500 7.89 -20.31 1.18
CA THR A 500 9.23 -19.73 1.36
C THR A 500 9.75 -19.15 0.04
N GLN A 501 9.65 -19.89 -1.05
CA GLN A 501 10.17 -19.47 -2.35
C GLN A 501 9.37 -18.33 -2.98
N THR A 502 8.06 -18.27 -2.74
CA THR A 502 7.17 -17.24 -3.30
C THR A 502 7.16 -15.97 -2.45
N TYR A 503 6.89 -16.08 -1.17
CA TYR A 503 6.65 -14.93 -0.31
C TYR A 503 7.87 -14.47 0.49
N ALA A 504 8.73 -15.40 0.95
CA ALA A 504 9.83 -15.04 1.83
C ALA A 504 11.16 -14.82 1.11
N VAL A 505 11.36 -15.39 -0.08
CA VAL A 505 12.57 -15.20 -0.89
C VAL A 505 12.32 -14.28 -2.08
N ALA A 506 11.31 -14.55 -2.90
CA ALA A 506 11.03 -13.80 -4.12
C ALA A 506 10.61 -12.35 -3.87
N SER A 507 10.05 -12.05 -2.69
CA SER A 507 9.71 -10.66 -2.31
C SER A 507 10.91 -9.70 -2.31
N SER A 508 12.15 -10.20 -2.44
CA SER A 508 13.33 -9.35 -2.65
C SER A 508 13.33 -8.67 -4.01
N GLU A 509 12.70 -9.29 -4.97
CA GLU A 509 12.64 -8.87 -6.36
C GLU A 509 11.31 -8.15 -6.69
N LEU A 510 10.48 -7.85 -5.68
CA LEU A 510 9.39 -6.89 -5.87
C LEU A 510 10.04 -5.62 -6.41
N PRO A 511 9.88 -5.31 -7.70
CA PRO A 511 10.61 -4.22 -8.30
C PRO A 511 10.21 -2.94 -7.55
N ILE A 512 11.20 -2.26 -6.98
CA ILE A 512 11.10 -0.81 -6.85
C ILE A 512 11.01 -0.37 -8.32
N ARG A 513 9.81 -0.16 -8.77
CA ARG A 513 9.58 0.33 -10.12
C ARG A 513 10.05 1.77 -10.08
N GLU A 514 11.25 2.01 -10.57
CA GLU A 514 11.61 3.36 -10.97
C GLU A 514 10.59 3.72 -12.06
N GLU A 515 9.77 4.72 -11.83
CA GLU A 515 8.99 5.35 -12.88
C GLU A 515 10.02 5.87 -13.91
N LYS A 516 10.39 5.02 -14.85
CA LYS A 516 11.26 5.40 -15.96
C LYS A 516 10.52 6.48 -16.75
N GLY A 517 10.80 7.73 -16.39
CA GLY A 517 10.28 8.93 -17.03
C GLY A 517 8.76 8.90 -17.16
N ASN A 518 8.08 9.77 -16.46
CA ASN A 518 6.63 10.00 -16.51
C ASN A 518 6.12 10.07 -17.95
N ASN A 519 5.94 8.92 -18.60
CA ASN A 519 5.30 8.90 -19.89
C ASN A 519 3.78 8.97 -19.63
N ILE A 520 3.34 10.20 -19.23
CA ILE A 520 1.94 10.52 -19.01
C ILE A 520 1.11 10.07 -20.21
N GLY A 521 1.61 10.25 -21.43
CA GLY A 521 0.95 9.77 -22.64
C GLY A 521 0.73 8.25 -22.63
N LYS A 522 1.72 7.48 -22.16
CA LYS A 522 1.58 6.03 -22.03
C LYS A 522 0.56 5.65 -20.95
N LEU A 523 0.59 6.32 -19.80
CA LEU A 523 -0.40 6.10 -18.72
C LEU A 523 -1.82 6.39 -19.23
N LEU A 524 -2.03 7.54 -19.87
CA LEU A 524 -3.31 7.93 -20.46
C LEU A 524 -3.77 6.91 -21.50
N PHE A 525 -2.85 6.46 -22.35
CA PHE A 525 -3.12 5.44 -23.37
C PHE A 525 -3.51 4.09 -22.73
N ASP A 526 -2.79 3.63 -21.70
CA ASP A 526 -3.07 2.37 -21.00
C ASP A 526 -4.45 2.41 -20.33
N ILE A 527 -4.79 3.53 -19.67
CA ILE A 527 -6.11 3.75 -19.07
C ILE A 527 -7.20 3.73 -20.14
N PHE A 528 -7.03 4.50 -21.22
CA PHE A 528 -8.00 4.59 -22.30
C PHE A 528 -8.18 3.22 -23.00
N LYS A 529 -7.09 2.58 -23.37
CA LYS A 529 -7.10 1.24 -23.98
C LYS A 529 -7.78 0.22 -23.07
N GLY A 530 -7.44 0.21 -21.78
CA GLY A 530 -8.00 -0.73 -20.81
C GLY A 530 -9.49 -0.56 -20.58
N HIS A 531 -9.95 0.69 -20.41
CA HIS A 531 -11.37 0.94 -20.12
C HIS A 531 -12.28 0.92 -21.35
N PHE A 532 -11.79 1.38 -22.51
CA PHE A 532 -12.63 1.64 -23.69
C PHE A 532 -12.35 0.73 -24.89
N ILE A 533 -11.12 0.24 -25.07
CA ILE A 533 -10.74 -0.57 -26.24
C ILE A 533 -10.74 -2.06 -25.95
N LEU A 534 -10.20 -2.49 -24.80
CA LEU A 534 -10.19 -3.90 -24.42
C LEU A 534 -11.61 -4.38 -24.08
N LYS A 535 -12.40 -4.62 -25.12
CA LYS A 535 -13.61 -5.40 -25.04
C LYS A 535 -13.23 -6.88 -24.94
N LYS A 536 -13.63 -7.52 -23.86
CA LYS A 536 -13.81 -8.97 -23.68
C LYS A 536 -12.67 -9.88 -24.22
N LYS A 537 -11.92 -10.44 -23.34
CA LYS A 537 -11.58 -11.88 -23.45
C LYS A 537 -11.94 -12.59 -22.16
#